data_2b45c497833afd843d01937d12ba9caa
#
_entry.id   2b45c497833afd843d01937d12ba9caa
#
_cell.length_a   1.000
_cell.length_b   1.000
_cell.length_c   1.000
_cell.angle_alpha   90.00
_cell.angle_beta   90.00
_cell.angle_gamma   90.00
#
_symmetry.space_group_name_H-M   'P 1'
#
loop_
_entity.id
_entity.type
_entity.pdbx_description
1 polymer ?
#
loop_
_entity_poly.entity_id
_entity_poly.type
_entity_poly.pdbx_seq_one_letter_code
_entity_poly.pdbx_strand_id
1 'polypeptide(L)'
;MKKLILLLAAVALATSVWAQDTPKKPSFAGFVSNGFWDNWEITLGGGAGTALSNGTNQGSFGDRINFEANFGLTKWFHPVTGMRLQLQGGRFANFDDVLGKAKWPYLFVHADFMLNFSNWAGGYREDRAYYAVPFAGFGYMASNFTDKSHENNGSGTHQSFAFTLGWLNKFRISPSFDFNIELKGLIAPSRVSPVAMDGSYLFGFSATAGFTYRFNKRGWQRGVAGYTVADIQAFQDAVAASMAAAAAMEVENAQLAQQLASSQ
;
A
#
# COMPACT_ATOMS: atom_id res chain seq x y z
N MET A 1 0.60 11.02 24.56
CA MET A 1 -0.67 10.50 23.98
C MET A 1 -1.64 11.60 23.56
N LYS A 2 -1.92 12.64 24.35
CA LYS A 2 -2.86 13.73 23.97
C LYS A 2 -2.45 14.53 22.71
N LYS A 3 -1.15 14.70 22.45
CA LYS A 3 -0.65 15.44 21.26
C LYS A 3 -0.79 14.65 19.94
N LEU A 4 -0.80 13.31 19.98
CA LEU A 4 -0.98 12.45 18.81
C LEU A 4 -2.43 12.41 18.36
N ILE A 5 -3.37 12.43 19.31
CA ILE A 5 -4.82 12.50 19.03
C ILE A 5 -5.21 13.86 18.42
N LEU A 6 -4.57 14.94 18.86
CA LEU A 6 -4.75 16.27 18.27
C LEU A 6 -4.22 16.36 16.84
N LEU A 7 -3.15 15.67 16.50
CA LEU A 7 -2.62 15.63 15.13
C LEU A 7 -3.55 14.87 14.18
N LEU A 8 -4.13 13.76 14.62
CA LEU A 8 -5.11 13.00 13.86
C LEU A 8 -6.45 13.74 13.70
N ALA A 9 -6.88 14.49 14.72
CA ALA A 9 -8.06 15.35 14.65
C ALA A 9 -7.84 16.56 13.73
N ALA A 10 -6.64 17.15 13.71
CA ALA A 10 -6.32 18.28 12.82
C ALA A 10 -6.30 17.87 11.34
N VAL A 11 -5.89 16.64 11.03
CA VAL A 11 -5.95 16.10 9.65
C VAL A 11 -7.39 15.85 9.20
N ALA A 12 -8.29 15.49 10.11
CA ALA A 12 -9.71 15.29 9.80
C ALA A 12 -10.48 16.60 9.62
N LEU A 13 -10.06 17.70 10.26
CA LEU A 13 -10.73 19.00 10.20
C LEU A 13 -10.25 19.90 9.04
N ALA A 14 -9.13 19.59 8.39
CA ALA A 14 -8.60 20.38 7.27
C ALA A 14 -9.40 20.24 5.96
N THR A 15 -10.47 19.43 5.94
CA THR A 15 -11.27 19.20 4.73
C THR A 15 -12.57 20.01 4.67
N SER A 16 -12.88 20.91 5.63
CA SER A 16 -14.22 21.49 5.76
C SER A 16 -14.36 23.01 5.70
N VAL A 17 -13.37 23.77 5.27
CA VAL A 17 -13.56 25.24 5.16
C VAL A 17 -13.06 25.75 3.81
N TRP A 18 -14.00 26.04 2.91
CA TRP A 18 -13.97 27.14 1.92
C TRP A 18 -15.31 27.19 1.20
N ALA A 19 -16.22 28.03 1.67
CA ALA A 19 -17.43 28.40 0.95
C ALA A 19 -17.46 29.93 0.82
N GLN A 20 -17.31 30.46 -0.38
CA GLN A 20 -17.76 31.80 -0.76
C GLN A 20 -18.23 31.82 -2.21
N ASP A 21 -19.36 32.48 -2.44
CA ASP A 21 -20.09 32.52 -3.69
C ASP A 21 -19.45 33.41 -4.74
N THR A 22 -18.96 32.76 -5.79
CA THR A 22 -18.68 33.33 -7.11
C THR A 22 -19.35 32.43 -8.16
N PRO A 23 -19.68 32.87 -9.40
CA PRO A 23 -20.31 32.01 -10.42
C PRO A 23 -19.44 30.77 -10.64
N LYS A 24 -19.95 29.64 -10.17
CA LYS A 24 -19.15 28.43 -9.92
C LYS A 24 -18.73 27.80 -11.23
N LYS A 25 -17.43 27.87 -11.55
CA LYS A 25 -16.79 26.81 -12.31
C LYS A 25 -17.14 25.49 -11.61
N PRO A 26 -17.45 24.39 -12.34
CA PRO A 26 -17.78 23.11 -11.70
C PRO A 26 -16.65 22.76 -10.72
N SER A 27 -16.96 22.84 -9.44
CA SER A 27 -15.97 22.60 -8.38
C SER A 27 -15.83 21.11 -8.17
N PHE A 28 -14.59 20.65 -7.95
CA PHE A 28 -14.31 19.27 -7.57
C PHE A 28 -15.05 18.91 -6.28
N ALA A 29 -15.94 17.92 -6.34
CA ALA A 29 -16.76 17.46 -5.21
C ALA A 29 -16.22 16.14 -4.60
N GLY A 30 -14.92 15.84 -4.77
CA GLY A 30 -14.33 14.60 -4.33
C GLY A 30 -14.31 13.53 -5.43
N PHE A 31 -14.19 12.29 -5.02
CA PHE A 31 -14.22 11.13 -5.92
C PHE A 31 -15.52 10.36 -5.73
N VAL A 32 -16.05 9.84 -6.84
CA VAL A 32 -17.18 8.93 -6.82
C VAL A 32 -16.76 7.61 -6.17
N SER A 33 -17.57 7.12 -5.23
CA SER A 33 -17.34 5.82 -4.60
C SER A 33 -17.42 4.70 -5.63
N ASN A 34 -16.41 3.86 -5.65
CA ASN A 34 -16.40 2.64 -6.46
C ASN A 34 -17.12 1.50 -5.73
N GLY A 35 -17.49 0.46 -6.46
CA GLY A 35 -18.10 -0.75 -5.91
C GLY A 35 -17.17 -1.48 -4.95
N PHE A 36 -17.74 -2.40 -4.15
CA PHE A 36 -16.98 -3.17 -3.17
C PHE A 36 -15.81 -3.94 -3.82
N TRP A 37 -16.04 -4.54 -4.99
CA TRP A 37 -15.04 -5.36 -5.68
C TRP A 37 -14.04 -4.57 -6.51
N ASP A 38 -14.20 -3.25 -6.63
CA ASP A 38 -13.28 -2.39 -7.35
C ASP A 38 -12.04 -2.04 -6.51
N ASN A 39 -10.94 -1.68 -7.16
CA ASN A 39 -9.70 -1.20 -6.54
C ASN A 39 -9.08 -2.17 -5.52
N TRP A 40 -9.16 -3.47 -5.80
CA TRP A 40 -8.44 -4.48 -5.08
C TRP A 40 -7.08 -4.76 -5.72
N GLU A 41 -6.12 -5.12 -4.88
CA GLU A 41 -4.76 -5.48 -5.30
C GLU A 41 -4.27 -6.69 -4.52
N ILE A 42 -3.57 -7.58 -5.21
CA ILE A 42 -2.83 -8.68 -4.60
C ILE A 42 -1.35 -8.42 -4.79
N THR A 43 -0.57 -8.52 -3.73
CA THR A 43 0.89 -8.31 -3.73
C THR A 43 1.59 -9.59 -3.29
N LEU A 44 2.64 -9.96 -4.00
CA LEU A 44 3.57 -11.02 -3.61
C LEU A 44 4.99 -10.45 -3.64
N GLY A 45 5.72 -10.61 -2.55
CA GLY A 45 7.08 -10.10 -2.41
C GLY A 45 8.01 -11.05 -1.67
N GLY A 46 9.29 -10.86 -1.91
CA GLY A 46 10.35 -11.57 -1.20
C GLY A 46 11.59 -10.68 -1.06
N GLY A 47 12.40 -10.98 -0.07
CA GLY A 47 13.59 -10.19 0.20
C GLY A 47 14.31 -10.62 1.45
N ALA A 48 14.77 -9.67 2.22
CA ALA A 48 15.58 -9.89 3.40
C ALA A 48 15.06 -9.13 4.60
N GLY A 49 15.10 -9.80 5.75
CA GLY A 49 14.78 -9.22 7.05
C GLY A 49 15.88 -9.47 8.07
N THR A 50 15.95 -8.62 9.06
CA THR A 50 16.90 -8.72 10.17
C THR A 50 16.24 -8.33 11.48
N ALA A 51 16.66 -8.96 12.58
CA ALA A 51 16.35 -8.49 13.92
C ALA A 51 17.45 -7.52 14.36
N LEU A 52 17.05 -6.33 14.77
CA LEU A 52 17.90 -5.34 15.38
C LEU A 52 17.77 -5.51 16.90
N SER A 53 18.80 -5.97 17.56
CA SER A 53 18.83 -6.06 19.03
C SER A 53 20.07 -5.33 19.56
N ASN A 54 19.91 -4.81 20.73
CA ASN A 54 21.00 -4.28 21.50
C ASN A 54 21.60 -5.44 22.30
N GLY A 55 22.73 -5.79 22.30
CA GLY A 55 23.16 -6.67 23.36
C GLY A 55 24.45 -7.39 23.11
N THR A 56 24.75 -7.76 21.91
CA THR A 56 26.02 -8.43 21.69
C THR A 56 26.74 -7.89 20.46
N ASN A 57 28.03 -7.59 20.62
CA ASN A 57 28.94 -7.29 19.52
C ASN A 57 29.35 -8.55 18.73
N GLN A 58 28.73 -9.70 19.01
CA GLN A 58 29.02 -10.95 18.32
C GLN A 58 28.36 -11.01 16.95
N GLY A 59 29.09 -11.49 15.96
CA GLY A 59 28.65 -11.67 14.58
C GLY A 59 28.56 -10.36 13.78
N SER A 60 28.66 -10.51 12.47
CA SER A 60 28.52 -9.37 11.55
C SER A 60 27.04 -9.05 11.30
N PHE A 61 26.75 -7.85 10.81
CA PHE A 61 25.40 -7.48 10.35
C PHE A 61 24.84 -8.46 9.31
N GLY A 62 25.70 -8.90 8.38
CA GLY A 62 25.33 -9.87 7.34
C GLY A 62 24.86 -11.21 7.88
N ASP A 63 25.38 -11.64 9.02
CA ASP A 63 24.99 -12.90 9.68
C ASP A 63 23.57 -12.89 10.23
N ARG A 64 22.98 -11.71 10.42
CA ARG A 64 21.62 -11.49 10.94
C ARG A 64 20.59 -11.39 9.83
N ILE A 65 21.01 -11.20 8.58
CA ILE A 65 20.12 -11.09 7.43
C ILE A 65 19.60 -12.48 7.05
N ASN A 66 18.28 -12.60 6.90
CA ASN A 66 17.62 -13.82 6.49
C ASN A 66 16.54 -13.54 5.47
N PHE A 67 16.15 -14.57 4.73
CA PHE A 67 15.07 -14.50 3.74
C PHE A 67 13.72 -14.25 4.42
N GLU A 68 12.93 -13.41 3.77
CA GLU A 68 11.57 -13.06 4.13
C GLU A 68 10.69 -13.05 2.88
N ALA A 69 9.44 -13.46 3.03
CA ALA A 69 8.43 -13.36 1.99
C ALA A 69 7.14 -12.77 2.56
N ASN A 70 6.38 -12.10 1.69
CA ASN A 70 5.09 -11.53 2.06
C ASN A 70 4.04 -11.74 0.97
N PHE A 71 2.78 -11.84 1.42
CA PHE A 71 1.58 -11.85 0.58
C PHE A 71 0.61 -10.81 1.13
N GLY A 72 0.12 -9.91 0.28
CA GLY A 72 -0.77 -8.83 0.68
C GLY A 72 -2.04 -8.78 -0.16
N LEU A 73 -3.16 -8.51 0.50
CA LEU A 73 -4.43 -8.17 -0.12
C LEU A 73 -4.80 -6.74 0.29
N THR A 74 -4.85 -5.84 -0.69
CA THR A 74 -5.09 -4.40 -0.48
C THR A 74 -6.43 -3.99 -1.08
N LYS A 75 -7.18 -3.17 -0.35
CA LYS A 75 -8.37 -2.46 -0.83
C LYS A 75 -8.14 -0.96 -0.73
N TRP A 76 -8.26 -0.27 -1.85
CA TRP A 76 -8.31 1.18 -1.87
C TRP A 76 -9.76 1.65 -1.78
N PHE A 77 -10.06 2.49 -0.81
CA PHE A 77 -11.38 3.11 -0.62
C PHE A 77 -11.45 4.49 -1.25
N HIS A 78 -10.29 5.11 -1.41
CA HIS A 78 -10.10 6.44 -1.98
C HIS A 78 -8.75 6.45 -2.73
N PRO A 79 -8.53 7.32 -3.73
CA PRO A 79 -7.23 7.40 -4.42
C PRO A 79 -6.05 7.65 -3.49
N VAL A 80 -6.30 8.14 -2.29
CA VAL A 80 -5.29 8.51 -1.28
C VAL A 80 -5.20 7.49 -0.15
N THR A 81 -6.30 6.81 0.20
CA THR A 81 -6.36 5.95 1.39
C THR A 81 -6.79 4.53 1.06
N GLY A 82 -6.12 3.56 1.66
CA GLY A 82 -6.42 2.14 1.53
C GLY A 82 -6.09 1.37 2.80
N MET A 83 -6.49 0.12 2.81
CA MET A 83 -6.10 -0.85 3.84
C MET A 83 -5.54 -2.10 3.19
N ARG A 84 -4.57 -2.70 3.86
CA ARG A 84 -3.95 -3.96 3.44
C ARG A 84 -4.01 -4.97 4.58
N LEU A 85 -4.37 -6.20 4.25
CA LEU A 85 -4.09 -7.37 5.08
C LEU A 85 -2.85 -8.04 4.50
N GLN A 86 -1.79 -8.21 5.30
CA GLN A 86 -0.54 -8.82 4.87
C GLN A 86 -0.19 -10.02 5.74
N LEU A 87 0.21 -11.10 5.09
CA LEU A 87 0.87 -12.25 5.67
C LEU A 87 2.35 -12.13 5.36
N GLN A 88 3.19 -12.13 6.38
CA GLN A 88 4.64 -12.03 6.28
C GLN A 88 5.27 -13.19 7.03
N GLY A 89 6.26 -13.82 6.47
CA GLY A 89 6.97 -14.92 7.10
C GLY A 89 8.43 -14.97 6.69
N GLY A 90 9.24 -15.49 7.59
CA GLY A 90 10.67 -15.58 7.37
C GLY A 90 11.39 -16.15 8.59
N ARG A 91 12.65 -15.78 8.72
CA ARG A 91 13.46 -16.11 9.88
C ARG A 91 14.15 -14.88 10.39
N PHE A 92 14.23 -14.76 11.71
CA PHE A 92 15.16 -13.88 12.36
C PHE A 92 16.42 -14.63 12.77
N ALA A 93 17.53 -13.92 12.86
CA ALA A 93 18.75 -14.40 13.47
C ALA A 93 19.32 -13.32 14.38
N ASN A 94 19.83 -13.72 15.50
CA ASN A 94 20.53 -12.88 16.44
C ASN A 94 21.61 -13.67 17.15
N PHE A 95 22.46 -12.98 17.88
CA PHE A 95 23.55 -13.58 18.63
C PHE A 95 23.30 -13.41 20.14
N ASP A 96 23.57 -14.46 20.86
CA ASP A 96 23.56 -14.50 22.31
C ASP A 96 24.99 -14.79 22.80
N ASP A 97 25.40 -14.20 23.92
CA ASP A 97 26.77 -14.35 24.45
C ASP A 97 27.08 -15.76 24.91
N VAL A 98 26.03 -16.54 25.28
CA VAL A 98 26.16 -17.91 25.79
C VAL A 98 25.92 -18.93 24.67
N LEU A 99 24.94 -18.70 23.83
CA LEU A 99 24.44 -19.67 22.84
C LEU A 99 25.01 -19.46 21.43
N GLY A 100 25.70 -18.35 21.17
CA GLY A 100 26.14 -17.96 19.85
C GLY A 100 24.97 -17.54 18.93
N LYS A 101 24.96 -18.00 17.69
CA LYS A 101 23.96 -17.63 16.69
C LYS A 101 22.65 -18.40 16.87
N ALA A 102 21.58 -17.72 17.23
CA ALA A 102 20.21 -18.25 17.27
C ALA A 102 19.43 -17.83 16.01
N LYS A 103 18.72 -18.78 15.41
CA LYS A 103 17.82 -18.55 14.28
C LYS A 103 16.44 -19.10 14.60
N TRP A 104 15.39 -18.34 14.32
CA TRP A 104 14.01 -18.79 14.57
C TRP A 104 13.05 -18.32 13.47
N PRO A 105 12.11 -19.19 13.06
CA PRO A 105 11.06 -18.79 12.13
C PRO A 105 10.01 -17.91 12.82
N TYR A 106 9.39 -17.05 12.03
CA TYR A 106 8.22 -16.28 12.45
C TYR A 106 7.18 -16.21 11.34
N LEU A 107 5.94 -15.99 11.76
CA LEU A 107 4.81 -15.65 10.93
C LEU A 107 4.11 -14.43 11.53
N PHE A 108 3.79 -13.45 10.70
CA PHE A 108 3.15 -12.21 11.11
C PHE A 108 1.96 -11.91 10.19
N VAL A 109 0.77 -11.84 10.75
CA VAL A 109 -0.45 -11.42 10.07
C VAL A 109 -0.83 -10.05 10.60
N HIS A 110 -0.89 -9.06 9.72
CA HIS A 110 -1.16 -7.69 10.14
C HIS A 110 -2.05 -6.94 9.15
N ALA A 111 -2.77 -5.97 9.68
CA ALA A 111 -3.55 -5.01 8.90
C ALA A 111 -2.83 -3.67 8.91
N ASP A 112 -2.66 -3.07 7.72
CA ASP A 112 -2.02 -1.78 7.53
C ASP A 112 -3.02 -0.75 7.04
N PHE A 113 -2.94 0.45 7.58
CA PHE A 113 -3.48 1.64 6.97
C PHE A 113 -2.44 2.23 6.01
N MET A 114 -2.84 2.49 4.77
CA MET A 114 -1.97 2.94 3.69
C MET A 114 -2.38 4.33 3.21
N LEU A 115 -1.39 5.21 3.07
CA LEU A 115 -1.57 6.55 2.52
C LEU A 115 -0.83 6.66 1.18
N ASN A 116 -1.53 6.84 0.07
CA ASN A 116 -0.89 7.15 -1.20
C ASN A 116 -0.40 8.60 -1.20
N PHE A 117 0.82 8.81 -0.72
CA PHE A 117 1.43 10.12 -0.59
C PHE A 117 1.58 10.84 -1.95
N SER A 118 1.88 10.09 -3.01
CA SER A 118 1.98 10.66 -4.36
C SER A 118 0.67 11.26 -4.85
N ASN A 119 -0.48 10.61 -4.54
CA ASN A 119 -1.79 11.14 -4.88
C ASN A 119 -2.25 12.24 -3.91
N TRP A 120 -1.85 12.16 -2.65
CA TRP A 120 -2.18 13.16 -1.64
C TRP A 120 -1.48 14.50 -1.94
N ALA A 121 -0.17 14.47 -2.19
CA ALA A 121 0.62 15.68 -2.43
C ALA A 121 0.54 16.20 -3.88
N GLY A 122 0.51 15.29 -4.87
CA GLY A 122 0.54 15.62 -6.29
C GLY A 122 -0.78 15.52 -7.03
N GLY A 123 -1.89 15.32 -6.31
CA GLY A 123 -3.21 15.06 -6.90
C GLY A 123 -3.31 13.69 -7.58
N TYR A 124 -4.54 13.23 -7.78
CA TYR A 124 -4.80 11.96 -8.47
C TYR A 124 -4.52 12.07 -9.97
N ARG A 125 -3.75 11.12 -10.48
CA ARG A 125 -3.50 10.90 -11.91
C ARG A 125 -3.55 9.41 -12.20
N GLU A 126 -4.33 9.03 -13.20
CA GLU A 126 -4.49 7.62 -13.60
C GLU A 126 -3.23 7.06 -14.27
N ASP A 127 -2.50 7.90 -15.00
CA ASP A 127 -1.28 7.57 -15.76
C ASP A 127 0.02 7.64 -14.93
N ARG A 128 -0.07 7.89 -13.61
CA ARG A 128 1.11 8.03 -12.76
C ARG A 128 1.96 6.75 -12.76
N ALA A 129 3.24 6.90 -13.09
CA ALA A 129 4.19 5.79 -13.16
C ALA A 129 4.73 5.35 -11.79
N TYR A 130 4.77 6.25 -10.81
CA TYR A 130 5.34 6.00 -9.48
C TYR A 130 4.41 6.42 -8.35
N TYR A 131 4.30 5.56 -7.34
CA TYR A 131 3.57 5.86 -6.11
C TYR A 131 4.45 5.59 -4.89
N ALA A 132 4.50 6.60 -4.01
CA ALA A 132 5.05 6.51 -2.67
C ALA A 132 3.90 6.29 -1.68
N VAL A 133 3.95 5.20 -0.93
CA VAL A 133 2.86 4.78 -0.05
C VAL A 133 3.41 4.44 1.33
N PRO A 134 3.55 5.41 2.25
CA PRO A 134 3.76 5.11 3.65
C PRO A 134 2.58 4.33 4.22
N PHE A 135 2.87 3.46 5.18
CA PHE A 135 1.86 2.69 5.89
C PHE A 135 2.23 2.48 7.35
N ALA A 136 1.23 2.25 8.16
CA ALA A 136 1.36 1.84 9.55
C ALA A 136 0.31 0.77 9.85
N GLY A 137 0.68 -0.23 10.63
CA GLY A 137 -0.22 -1.33 10.92
C GLY A 137 0.09 -2.02 12.24
N PHE A 138 -0.78 -2.94 12.58
CA PHE A 138 -0.60 -3.83 13.70
C PHE A 138 -1.17 -5.21 13.36
N GLY A 139 -0.71 -6.22 14.11
CA GLY A 139 -1.18 -7.57 13.87
C GLY A 139 -0.67 -8.55 14.91
N TYR A 140 -0.77 -9.81 14.55
CA TYR A 140 -0.43 -10.92 15.42
C TYR A 140 0.75 -11.69 14.86
N MET A 141 1.79 -11.83 15.68
CA MET A 141 3.03 -12.48 15.34
C MET A 141 3.18 -13.76 16.15
N ALA A 142 3.56 -14.84 15.47
CA ALA A 142 3.93 -16.10 16.06
C ALA A 142 5.37 -16.44 15.70
N SER A 143 6.17 -16.83 16.67
CA SER A 143 7.56 -17.31 16.51
C SER A 143 7.71 -18.67 17.14
N ASN A 144 8.53 -19.53 16.57
CA ASN A 144 8.78 -20.87 17.11
C ASN A 144 10.26 -21.05 17.43
N PHE A 145 10.55 -21.52 18.65
CA PHE A 145 11.89 -21.81 19.10
C PHE A 145 12.01 -23.29 19.41
N THR A 146 13.00 -23.93 18.85
CA THR A 146 13.26 -25.37 19.07
C THR A 146 14.36 -25.62 20.11
N ASP A 147 15.18 -24.61 20.40
CA ASP A 147 16.29 -24.75 21.32
C ASP A 147 15.90 -24.53 22.78
N LYS A 148 16.40 -25.42 23.64
CA LYS A 148 16.03 -25.51 25.05
C LYS A 148 16.76 -24.55 25.97
N SER A 149 17.68 -23.77 25.43
CA SER A 149 18.71 -23.07 26.21
C SER A 149 18.44 -21.57 26.41
N HIS A 150 17.24 -21.11 26.05
CA HIS A 150 16.95 -19.69 26.12
C HIS A 150 16.43 -19.29 27.50
N GLU A 151 17.20 -18.50 28.20
CA GLU A 151 16.92 -18.08 29.57
C GLU A 151 15.61 -17.29 29.70
N ASN A 152 15.13 -16.63 28.63
CA ASN A 152 13.97 -15.76 28.71
C ASN A 152 12.65 -16.36 28.29
N ASN A 153 12.66 -17.33 27.36
CA ASN A 153 11.43 -17.92 26.84
C ASN A 153 11.74 -19.39 26.49
N GLY A 154 11.14 -20.33 27.18
CA GLY A 154 11.31 -21.76 26.92
C GLY A 154 11.01 -22.16 25.45
N SER A 155 11.36 -23.37 25.08
CA SER A 155 11.07 -23.92 23.74
C SER A 155 9.54 -23.91 23.46
N GLY A 156 9.15 -23.69 22.21
CA GLY A 156 7.75 -23.72 21.77
C GLY A 156 7.35 -22.56 20.90
N THR A 157 6.05 -22.38 20.74
CA THR A 157 5.49 -21.27 19.96
C THR A 157 5.14 -20.11 20.88
N HIS A 158 5.73 -18.96 20.60
CA HIS A 158 5.50 -17.71 21.31
C HIS A 158 4.74 -16.75 20.42
N GLN A 159 3.76 -16.07 20.99
CA GLN A 159 2.83 -15.24 20.24
C GLN A 159 2.66 -13.88 20.90
N SER A 160 2.53 -12.83 20.08
CA SER A 160 2.28 -11.48 20.58
C SER A 160 1.68 -10.59 19.50
N PHE A 161 1.07 -9.49 19.94
CA PHE A 161 0.80 -8.39 19.05
C PHE A 161 2.09 -7.67 18.69
N ALA A 162 2.16 -7.19 17.45
CA ALA A 162 3.28 -6.42 16.93
C ALA A 162 2.78 -5.25 16.09
N PHE A 163 3.60 -4.22 16.00
CA PHE A 163 3.33 -3.03 15.19
C PHE A 163 4.31 -2.98 14.03
N THR A 164 3.86 -2.39 12.92
CA THR A 164 4.68 -2.18 11.74
C THR A 164 4.51 -0.76 11.22
N LEU A 165 5.59 -0.22 10.69
CA LEU A 165 5.65 1.04 10.00
C LEU A 165 6.53 0.85 8.76
N GLY A 166 6.10 1.37 7.62
CA GLY A 166 6.90 1.16 6.42
C GLY A 166 6.58 2.12 5.28
N TRP A 167 7.32 1.88 4.21
CA TRP A 167 7.26 2.66 3.00
C TRP A 167 7.25 1.73 1.79
N LEU A 168 6.18 1.77 1.02
CA LEU A 168 6.02 1.00 -0.21
C LEU A 168 6.20 1.91 -1.42
N ASN A 169 7.20 1.60 -2.24
CA ASN A 169 7.41 2.22 -3.54
C ASN A 169 6.80 1.33 -4.62
N LYS A 170 5.87 1.87 -5.39
CA LYS A 170 5.22 1.14 -6.50
C LYS A 170 5.59 1.78 -7.82
N PHE A 171 6.08 0.99 -8.74
CA PHE A 171 6.44 1.38 -10.09
C PHE A 171 5.49 0.69 -11.06
N ARG A 172 4.69 1.47 -11.79
CA ARG A 172 3.73 0.94 -12.75
C ARG A 172 4.44 0.34 -13.96
N ILE A 173 4.22 -0.94 -14.21
CA ILE A 173 4.68 -1.65 -15.40
C ILE A 173 3.57 -1.64 -16.46
N SER A 174 2.34 -1.86 -16.04
CA SER A 174 1.15 -1.87 -16.91
C SER A 174 -0.08 -1.38 -16.14
N PRO A 175 -1.23 -1.21 -16.79
CA PRO A 175 -2.47 -0.88 -16.06
C PRO A 175 -2.84 -1.88 -14.98
N SER A 176 -2.38 -3.13 -15.05
CA SER A 176 -2.70 -4.20 -14.12
C SER A 176 -1.57 -4.60 -13.19
N PHE A 177 -0.31 -4.24 -13.50
CA PHE A 177 0.86 -4.70 -12.77
C PHE A 177 1.74 -3.55 -12.34
N ASP A 178 2.17 -3.61 -11.07
CA ASP A 178 3.22 -2.77 -10.51
C ASP A 178 4.37 -3.65 -10.02
N PHE A 179 5.60 -3.16 -10.18
CA PHE A 179 6.76 -3.62 -9.43
C PHE A 179 6.83 -2.84 -8.11
N ASN A 180 7.19 -3.50 -7.02
CA ASN A 180 7.23 -2.90 -5.70
C ASN A 180 8.57 -3.09 -5.01
N ILE A 181 8.96 -2.08 -4.25
CA ILE A 181 10.03 -2.16 -3.24
C ILE A 181 9.42 -1.68 -1.92
N GLU A 182 9.43 -2.54 -0.91
CA GLU A 182 8.89 -2.24 0.42
C GLU A 182 10.01 -2.26 1.46
N LEU A 183 10.07 -1.19 2.25
CA LEU A 183 10.91 -1.08 3.43
C LEU A 183 10.00 -1.05 4.65
N LYS A 184 10.26 -1.90 5.64
CA LYS A 184 9.38 -2.05 6.79
C LYS A 184 10.16 -2.23 8.08
N GLY A 185 9.75 -1.50 9.10
CA GLY A 185 10.12 -1.69 10.49
C GLY A 185 9.03 -2.46 11.25
N LEU A 186 9.44 -3.32 12.14
CA LEU A 186 8.59 -4.13 13.01
C LEU A 186 8.99 -3.89 14.47
N ILE A 187 8.01 -3.76 15.35
CA ILE A 187 8.20 -3.68 16.80
C ILE A 187 7.30 -4.72 17.45
N ALA A 188 7.91 -5.68 18.16
CA ALA A 188 7.20 -6.73 18.89
C ALA A 188 7.75 -6.88 20.31
N PRO A 189 6.96 -7.35 21.29
CA PRO A 189 7.51 -7.69 22.61
C PRO A 189 8.61 -8.74 22.52
N SER A 190 9.60 -8.66 23.41
CA SER A 190 10.77 -9.55 23.44
C SER A 190 10.44 -11.04 23.59
N ARG A 191 9.23 -11.37 24.07
CA ARG A 191 8.77 -12.75 24.20
C ARG A 191 8.75 -13.55 22.90
N VAL A 192 8.74 -12.88 21.73
CA VAL A 192 8.80 -13.55 20.41
C VAL A 192 10.25 -13.79 19.94
N SER A 193 11.23 -13.49 20.78
CA SER A 193 12.65 -13.76 20.54
C SER A 193 13.18 -14.78 21.56
N PRO A 194 13.96 -15.76 21.12
CA PRO A 194 14.66 -16.67 22.02
C PRO A 194 15.85 -16.02 22.71
N VAL A 195 16.39 -14.95 22.12
CA VAL A 195 17.58 -14.26 22.63
C VAL A 195 17.16 -13.17 23.59
N ALA A 196 17.87 -13.07 24.71
CA ALA A 196 17.72 -11.96 25.66
C ALA A 196 17.98 -10.63 24.96
N MET A 197 17.17 -9.65 25.25
CA MET A 197 17.27 -8.31 24.69
C MET A 197 17.42 -7.28 25.80
N ASP A 198 18.26 -6.29 25.58
CA ASP A 198 18.35 -5.11 26.44
C ASP A 198 17.08 -4.26 26.29
N GLY A 199 15.98 -4.74 26.85
CA GLY A 199 14.71 -4.09 26.79
C GLY A 199 13.56 -5.04 26.50
N SER A 200 12.34 -4.48 26.51
CA SER A 200 11.11 -5.26 26.40
C SER A 200 10.66 -5.54 24.97
N TYR A 201 11.42 -5.09 23.96
CA TYR A 201 10.98 -5.10 22.57
C TYR A 201 12.04 -5.62 21.61
N LEU A 202 11.57 -6.42 20.64
CA LEU A 202 12.28 -6.80 19.43
C LEU A 202 12.01 -5.76 18.34
N PHE A 203 13.07 -5.23 17.75
CA PHE A 203 12.99 -4.41 16.54
C PHE A 203 13.43 -5.24 15.34
N GLY A 204 12.54 -5.33 14.34
CA GLY A 204 12.85 -5.94 13.05
C GLY A 204 12.88 -4.91 11.94
N PHE A 205 13.69 -5.15 10.95
CA PHE A 205 13.71 -4.38 9.71
C PHE A 205 13.72 -5.33 8.52
N SER A 206 12.94 -4.99 7.48
CA SER A 206 12.94 -5.76 6.25
C SER A 206 12.93 -4.88 5.00
N ALA A 207 13.51 -5.42 3.94
CA ALA A 207 13.47 -4.88 2.60
C ALA A 207 13.05 -5.98 1.63
N THR A 208 11.92 -5.80 0.97
CA THR A 208 11.37 -6.77 0.02
C THR A 208 11.10 -6.12 -1.33
N ALA A 209 11.25 -6.92 -2.40
CA ALA A 209 10.84 -6.57 -3.74
C ALA A 209 9.78 -7.55 -4.23
N GLY A 210 8.87 -7.11 -5.08
CA GLY A 210 7.77 -7.94 -5.51
C GLY A 210 6.90 -7.32 -6.57
N PHE A 211 5.76 -7.94 -6.80
CA PHE A 211 4.79 -7.49 -7.79
C PHE A 211 3.41 -7.36 -7.17
N THR A 212 2.67 -6.35 -7.64
CA THR A 212 1.25 -6.18 -7.33
C THR A 212 0.43 -6.36 -8.59
N TYR A 213 -0.60 -7.19 -8.52
CA TYR A 213 -1.64 -7.31 -9.52
C TYR A 213 -2.90 -6.57 -9.06
N ARG A 214 -3.42 -5.72 -9.93
CA ARG A 214 -4.66 -4.96 -9.73
C ARG A 214 -5.78 -5.60 -10.52
N PHE A 215 -6.90 -5.87 -9.90
CA PHE A 215 -8.05 -6.47 -10.55
C PHE A 215 -9.30 -5.59 -10.45
N ASN A 216 -10.27 -5.87 -11.28
CA ASN A 216 -11.51 -5.09 -11.47
C ASN A 216 -11.26 -3.62 -11.85
N LYS A 217 -12.19 -2.73 -11.56
CA LYS A 217 -12.08 -1.30 -11.84
C LYS A 217 -10.93 -0.71 -11.01
N ARG A 218 -10.06 0.08 -11.66
CA ARG A 218 -8.80 0.58 -11.06
C ARG A 218 -8.72 2.09 -11.00
N GLY A 219 -9.57 2.77 -11.76
CA GLY A 219 -9.63 4.22 -11.84
C GLY A 219 -10.63 4.81 -10.85
N TRP A 220 -10.55 6.12 -10.70
CA TRP A 220 -11.43 6.90 -9.86
C TRP A 220 -12.05 8.03 -10.68
N GLN A 221 -13.36 8.14 -10.66
CA GLN A 221 -14.06 9.25 -11.30
C GLN A 221 -14.11 10.44 -10.33
N ARG A 222 -13.81 11.62 -10.85
CA ARG A 222 -13.98 12.87 -10.09
C ARG A 222 -15.47 13.23 -10.05
N GLY A 223 -15.97 13.51 -8.86
CA GLY A 223 -17.30 14.06 -8.68
C GLY A 223 -17.34 15.55 -9.06
N VAL A 224 -18.46 15.99 -9.54
CA VAL A 224 -18.75 17.40 -9.83
C VAL A 224 -19.85 17.86 -8.88
N ALA A 225 -19.64 18.98 -8.18
CA ALA A 225 -20.63 19.47 -7.21
C ALA A 225 -21.95 19.81 -7.90
N GLY A 226 -23.05 19.32 -7.33
CA GLY A 226 -24.40 19.55 -7.84
C GLY A 226 -24.88 18.55 -8.91
N TYR A 227 -24.06 17.54 -9.25
CA TYR A 227 -24.46 16.48 -10.19
C TYR A 227 -24.43 15.13 -9.50
N THR A 228 -25.38 14.27 -9.84
CA THR A 228 -25.40 12.88 -9.42
C THR A 228 -24.45 12.03 -10.27
N VAL A 229 -24.15 10.80 -9.83
CA VAL A 229 -23.37 9.84 -10.64
C VAL A 229 -24.07 9.57 -12.00
N ALA A 230 -25.39 9.49 -11.99
CA ALA A 230 -26.18 9.29 -13.20
C ALA A 230 -26.04 10.48 -14.17
N ASP A 231 -26.02 11.70 -13.68
CA ASP A 231 -25.83 12.89 -14.53
C ASP A 231 -24.45 12.93 -15.16
N ILE A 232 -23.40 12.56 -14.39
CA ILE A 232 -22.04 12.48 -14.90
C ILE A 232 -21.92 11.38 -15.98
N GLN A 233 -22.56 10.24 -15.78
CA GLN A 233 -22.59 9.15 -16.74
C GLN A 233 -23.33 9.56 -18.02
N ALA A 234 -24.51 10.14 -17.90
CA ALA A 234 -25.27 10.66 -19.02
C ALA A 234 -24.51 11.70 -19.84
N PHE A 235 -23.76 12.56 -19.17
CA PHE A 235 -22.89 13.53 -19.84
C PHE A 235 -21.74 12.87 -20.60
N GLN A 236 -21.10 11.85 -20.00
CA GLN A 236 -20.03 11.07 -20.67
C GLN A 236 -20.56 10.33 -21.90
N ASP A 237 -21.73 9.71 -21.79
CA ASP A 237 -22.38 9.00 -22.90
C ASP A 237 -22.75 9.98 -24.04
N ALA A 238 -23.23 11.18 -23.71
CA ALA A 238 -23.53 12.22 -24.68
C ALA A 238 -22.25 12.71 -25.41
N VAL A 239 -21.14 12.87 -24.68
CA VAL A 239 -19.84 13.23 -25.28
C VAL A 239 -19.34 12.13 -26.19
N ALA A 240 -19.42 10.87 -25.77
CA ALA A 240 -19.02 9.72 -26.59
C ALA A 240 -19.87 9.62 -27.88
N ALA A 241 -21.17 9.81 -27.78
CA ALA A 241 -22.08 9.83 -28.93
C ALA A 241 -21.76 10.98 -29.91
N SER A 242 -21.43 12.19 -29.38
CA SER A 242 -21.04 13.34 -30.20
C SER A 242 -19.70 13.11 -30.93
N MET A 243 -18.74 12.46 -30.29
CA MET A 243 -17.47 12.08 -30.91
C MET A 243 -17.65 11.04 -32.00
N ALA A 244 -18.51 10.04 -31.79
CA ALA A 244 -18.85 9.03 -32.80
C ALA A 244 -19.54 9.66 -34.03
N ALA A 245 -20.46 10.60 -33.80
CA ALA A 245 -21.12 11.34 -34.86
C ALA A 245 -20.13 12.20 -35.67
N ALA A 246 -19.19 12.89 -35.00
CA ALA A 246 -18.16 13.67 -35.66
C ALA A 246 -17.25 12.78 -36.54
N ALA A 247 -16.83 11.63 -36.03
CA ALA A 247 -16.03 10.67 -36.79
C ALA A 247 -16.78 10.13 -38.02
N ALA A 248 -18.08 9.86 -37.89
CA ALA A 248 -18.92 9.43 -39.02
C ALA A 248 -19.02 10.51 -40.10
N MET A 249 -19.21 11.77 -39.73
CA MET A 249 -19.22 12.91 -40.65
C MET A 249 -17.87 13.09 -41.37
N GLU A 250 -16.75 12.84 -40.67
CA GLU A 250 -15.43 12.92 -41.30
C GLU A 250 -15.23 11.85 -42.38
N VAL A 251 -15.71 10.63 -42.14
CA VAL A 251 -15.70 9.54 -43.11
C VAL A 251 -16.60 9.87 -44.32
N GLU A 252 -17.81 10.39 -44.09
CA GLU A 252 -18.74 10.79 -45.15
C GLU A 252 -18.16 11.92 -46.02
N ASN A 253 -17.53 12.93 -45.37
CA ASN A 253 -16.85 14.01 -46.10
C ASN A 253 -15.69 13.50 -46.95
N ALA A 254 -14.91 12.55 -46.45
CA ALA A 254 -13.83 11.92 -47.21
C ALA A 254 -14.37 11.14 -48.42
N GLN A 255 -15.50 10.42 -48.29
CA GLN A 255 -16.14 9.71 -49.38
C GLN A 255 -16.70 10.67 -50.46
N LEU A 256 -17.35 11.75 -50.02
CA LEU A 256 -17.83 12.80 -50.94
C LEU A 256 -16.68 13.49 -51.71
N ALA A 257 -15.56 13.74 -51.04
CA ALA A 257 -14.38 14.30 -51.67
C ALA A 257 -13.80 13.37 -52.75
N GLN A 258 -13.78 12.06 -52.50
CA GLN A 258 -13.34 11.04 -53.47
C GLN A 258 -14.30 10.94 -54.67
N GLN A 259 -15.62 11.00 -54.43
CA GLN A 259 -16.59 10.99 -55.49
C GLN A 259 -16.49 12.21 -56.41
N LEU A 260 -16.28 13.39 -55.82
CA LEU A 260 -16.04 14.63 -56.56
C LEU A 260 -14.77 14.55 -57.44
N ALA A 261 -13.68 14.00 -56.88
CA ALA A 261 -12.42 13.83 -57.61
C ALA A 261 -12.54 12.80 -58.78
N SER A 262 -13.43 11.84 -58.68
CA SER A 262 -13.65 10.82 -59.72
C SER A 262 -14.65 11.27 -60.79
N SER A 263 -15.37 12.37 -60.61
CA SER A 263 -16.35 12.91 -61.53
C SER A 263 -15.81 14.03 -62.45
N GLN A 264 -14.55 14.44 -62.26
CA GLN A 264 -13.78 15.35 -63.11
C GLN A 264 -12.86 14.56 -64.06
#